data_157e6f1c7d2f72f793adc482df6be480
#
_entry.id   157e6f1c7d2f72f793adc482df6be480
#
_cell.length_a   1.000
_cell.length_b   1.000
_cell.length_c   1.000
_cell.angle_alpha   90.00
_cell.angle_beta   90.00
_cell.angle_gamma   90.00
#
_symmetry.space_group_name_H-M   'P 1'
#
loop_
_entity.id
_entity.type
_entity.pdbx_description
1 polymer ?
#
loop_
_entity_poly.entity_id
_entity_poly.type
_entity_poly.pdbx_seq_one_letter_code
_entity_poly.pdbx_strand_id
1 'polypeptide(L)'
;SYMSKDLGGMEDVNLIPKLTKLSQGGITFSDSNNEFGGPKMPVGSQWSLASMTNQMTGLPMKVPGNGNSYGSSGNFLPGAWTFGDVLNSEGYEQTVMIGADARFGGLSYLFENHGNYKVMDYNYAIKNGLLPKNYKQFWGYEDDKLYQFAKDEITRLYKTGKPFNMTFETADTHTPGYVSPKIKNKFNNQYAKAIYYSQNETYKFIEWIKQQPFYENTTIVIIGDHLSMCSDFFKNKNGNRTQYNLILNPSPDLKYSKDCLKNRIWSNYDMYPTVLAAMGVKIEGNRLGLGTDLFSNEPTVFEEFGYDYVNKELAKKSEFYNKRILS
;
A
#
# COMPACT_ATOMS: atom_id res chain seq x y z
N SER A 1 9.72 -10.18 -3.82
CA SER A 1 9.54 -11.30 -2.93
C SER A 1 10.78 -11.56 -2.09
N TYR A 2 10.70 -11.16 -0.84
CA TYR A 2 11.80 -11.21 0.12
C TYR A 2 11.76 -12.45 1.02
N MET A 3 10.80 -13.33 0.79
CA MET A 3 10.70 -14.64 1.45
C MET A 3 11.71 -15.62 0.86
N SER A 4 12.02 -16.68 1.60
CA SER A 4 12.85 -17.77 1.13
C SER A 4 12.15 -18.61 0.04
N LYS A 5 12.94 -19.33 -0.74
CA LYS A 5 12.47 -20.13 -1.90
C LYS A 5 11.47 -21.21 -1.50
N ASP A 6 11.63 -21.82 -0.32
CA ASP A 6 10.70 -22.80 0.25
C ASP A 6 9.32 -22.21 0.55
N LEU A 7 9.24 -20.88 0.72
CA LEU A 7 7.99 -20.12 0.91
C LEU A 7 7.47 -19.49 -0.40
N GLY A 8 8.03 -19.84 -1.55
CA GLY A 8 7.68 -19.26 -2.84
C GLY A 8 8.35 -17.91 -3.14
N GLY A 9 9.33 -17.50 -2.33
CA GLY A 9 10.13 -16.29 -2.52
C GLY A 9 11.34 -16.50 -3.42
N MET A 10 12.27 -15.55 -3.39
CA MET A 10 13.47 -15.52 -4.21
C MET A 10 14.78 -15.59 -3.42
N GLU A 11 14.70 -15.62 -2.11
CA GLU A 11 15.85 -15.55 -1.21
C GLU A 11 16.26 -16.93 -0.72
N ASP A 12 17.55 -17.10 -0.40
CA ASP A 12 18.04 -18.32 0.27
C ASP A 12 17.70 -18.32 1.77
N VAL A 13 17.46 -17.13 2.34
CA VAL A 13 17.03 -16.91 3.72
C VAL A 13 15.88 -15.93 3.73
N ASN A 14 14.83 -16.23 4.47
CA ASN A 14 13.68 -15.32 4.60
C ASN A 14 14.12 -13.97 5.22
N LEU A 15 14.02 -12.89 4.44
CA LEU A 15 14.36 -11.54 4.87
C LEU A 15 13.24 -10.85 5.66
N ILE A 16 12.03 -11.42 5.63
CA ILE A 16 10.84 -10.85 6.31
C ILE A 16 10.17 -11.87 7.24
N PRO A 17 10.92 -12.55 8.15
CA PRO A 17 10.37 -13.67 8.93
C PRO A 17 9.21 -13.27 9.85
N LYS A 18 9.21 -12.06 10.40
CA LYS A 18 8.13 -11.60 11.28
C LYS A 18 6.88 -11.21 10.50
N LEU A 19 7.03 -10.60 9.32
CA LEU A 19 5.90 -10.35 8.43
C LEU A 19 5.33 -11.67 7.89
N THR A 20 6.18 -12.65 7.56
CA THR A 20 5.74 -14.01 7.21
C THR A 20 4.90 -14.63 8.31
N LYS A 21 5.35 -14.52 9.56
CA LYS A 21 4.58 -15.01 10.72
C LYS A 21 3.24 -14.27 10.88
N LEU A 22 3.20 -12.94 10.67
CA LEU A 22 1.95 -12.19 10.68
C LEU A 22 0.98 -12.68 9.60
N SER A 23 1.50 -12.96 8.40
CA SER A 23 0.68 -13.45 7.27
C SER A 23 0.00 -14.77 7.56
N GLN A 24 0.62 -15.66 8.36
CA GLN A 24 0.00 -16.92 8.79
C GLN A 24 -1.21 -16.72 9.71
N GLY A 25 -1.29 -15.57 10.38
CA GLY A 25 -2.42 -15.18 11.25
C GLY A 25 -3.44 -14.25 10.59
N GLY A 26 -3.32 -13.99 9.30
CA GLY A 26 -4.19 -13.09 8.54
C GLY A 26 -4.59 -13.63 7.19
N ILE A 27 -5.05 -12.74 6.33
CA ILE A 27 -5.50 -13.07 4.98
C ILE A 27 -4.49 -12.54 3.98
N THR A 28 -4.01 -13.42 3.09
CA THR A 28 -3.14 -13.10 1.95
C THR A 28 -3.74 -13.64 0.68
N PHE A 29 -3.54 -12.94 -0.44
CA PHE A 29 -3.95 -13.41 -1.77
C PHE A 29 -2.71 -13.80 -2.57
N SER A 30 -2.71 -15.01 -3.11
CA SER A 30 -1.61 -15.57 -3.89
C SER A 30 -2.00 -15.75 -5.36
N ASP A 31 -1.04 -15.44 -6.23
CA ASP A 31 -1.16 -15.66 -7.68
C ASP A 31 -0.82 -17.09 -8.12
N SER A 32 -0.65 -17.98 -7.16
CA SER A 32 -0.34 -19.40 -7.36
C SER A 32 -0.93 -20.28 -6.26
N ASN A 33 -0.66 -21.58 -6.31
CA ASN A 33 -0.99 -22.50 -5.22
C ASN A 33 -0.17 -22.32 -3.95
N ASN A 34 0.91 -21.54 -4.00
CA ASN A 34 1.70 -21.25 -2.82
C ASN A 34 0.89 -20.48 -1.78
N GLU A 35 1.27 -20.61 -0.51
CA GLU A 35 0.65 -19.85 0.57
C GLU A 35 0.84 -18.36 0.38
N PHE A 36 2.00 -17.96 -0.14
CA PHE A 36 2.36 -16.57 -0.37
C PHE A 36 2.55 -16.28 -1.85
N GLY A 37 2.10 -15.13 -2.27
CA GLY A 37 2.19 -14.60 -3.61
C GLY A 37 1.83 -13.12 -3.59
N GLY A 38 1.32 -12.58 -4.68
CA GLY A 38 0.92 -11.19 -4.69
C GLY A 38 0.43 -10.68 -6.04
N PRO A 39 0.09 -9.39 -6.13
CA PRO A 39 -0.48 -8.79 -7.32
C PRO A 39 0.50 -8.74 -8.50
N LYS A 40 -0.07 -8.72 -9.68
CA LYS A 40 0.61 -8.34 -10.92
C LYS A 40 0.73 -6.81 -10.99
N MET A 41 1.70 -6.34 -11.76
CA MET A 41 1.99 -4.91 -11.92
C MET A 41 1.70 -4.47 -13.37
N PRO A 42 0.47 -4.14 -13.72
CA PRO A 42 0.13 -3.66 -15.05
C PRO A 42 0.65 -2.24 -15.32
N VAL A 43 0.54 -1.79 -16.56
CA VAL A 43 0.81 -0.40 -16.95
C VAL A 43 0.00 0.56 -16.07
N GLY A 44 0.66 1.62 -15.58
CA GLY A 44 0.04 2.61 -14.68
C GLY A 44 0.02 2.20 -13.21
N SER A 45 0.90 1.26 -12.78
CA SER A 45 0.99 0.76 -11.39
C SER A 45 2.41 0.68 -10.85
N GLN A 46 3.41 1.25 -11.55
CA GLN A 46 4.83 0.87 -11.37
C GLN A 46 5.64 1.81 -10.46
N TRP A 47 5.00 2.77 -9.81
CA TRP A 47 5.61 3.69 -8.83
C TRP A 47 4.60 4.03 -7.72
N SER A 48 5.07 4.56 -6.59
CA SER A 48 4.27 4.73 -5.38
C SER A 48 2.94 5.47 -5.61
N LEU A 49 2.96 6.67 -6.21
CA LEU A 49 1.73 7.40 -6.49
C LEU A 49 0.76 6.60 -7.37
N ALA A 50 1.25 5.94 -8.42
CA ALA A 50 0.41 5.14 -9.30
C ALA A 50 -0.22 3.96 -8.55
N SER A 51 0.56 3.27 -7.77
CA SER A 51 0.08 2.14 -6.97
C SER A 51 -0.93 2.57 -5.90
N MET A 52 -0.66 3.64 -5.17
CA MET A 52 -1.63 4.19 -4.21
C MET A 52 -2.92 4.64 -4.90
N THR A 53 -2.81 5.30 -6.07
CA THR A 53 -3.98 5.63 -6.88
C THR A 53 -4.78 4.38 -7.24
N ASN A 54 -4.12 3.32 -7.70
CA ASN A 54 -4.80 2.06 -8.02
C ASN A 54 -5.52 1.46 -6.81
N GLN A 55 -4.84 1.41 -5.66
CA GLN A 55 -5.39 0.86 -4.42
C GLN A 55 -6.55 1.68 -3.86
N MET A 56 -6.60 2.97 -4.16
CA MET A 56 -7.64 3.87 -3.66
C MET A 56 -8.80 4.09 -4.62
N THR A 57 -8.64 3.76 -5.90
CA THR A 57 -9.63 4.10 -6.94
C THR A 57 -10.04 2.92 -7.82
N GLY A 58 -9.24 1.86 -7.85
CA GLY A 58 -9.38 0.79 -8.85
C GLY A 58 -9.07 1.25 -10.28
N LEU A 59 -8.34 2.37 -10.47
CA LEU A 59 -8.03 2.95 -11.77
C LEU A 59 -6.53 3.01 -12.03
N PRO A 60 -6.09 2.91 -13.30
CA PRO A 60 -4.70 3.11 -13.66
C PRO A 60 -4.31 4.59 -13.52
N MET A 61 -3.08 4.85 -13.10
CA MET A 61 -2.52 6.20 -13.11
C MET A 61 -1.99 6.53 -14.51
N LYS A 62 -2.80 7.24 -15.31
CA LYS A 62 -2.46 7.64 -16.68
C LYS A 62 -2.61 9.15 -16.82
N VAL A 63 -1.56 9.88 -16.51
CA VAL A 63 -1.55 11.33 -16.61
C VAL A 63 -0.74 11.82 -17.81
N PRO A 64 -1.15 12.88 -18.50
CA PRO A 64 -0.39 13.46 -19.57
C PRO A 64 0.86 14.17 -19.05
N GLY A 65 1.98 14.05 -19.76
CA GLY A 65 3.19 14.80 -19.50
C GLY A 65 3.99 14.31 -18.28
N ASN A 66 4.69 15.23 -17.63
CA ASN A 66 5.52 14.94 -16.49
C ASN A 66 4.66 14.83 -15.21
N GLY A 67 4.50 13.61 -14.67
CA GLY A 67 3.58 13.32 -13.58
C GLY A 67 3.81 14.09 -12.27
N ASN A 68 5.00 14.68 -12.08
CA ASN A 68 5.35 15.37 -10.82
C ASN A 68 4.51 16.62 -10.52
N SER A 69 3.93 17.26 -11.52
CA SER A 69 3.09 18.46 -11.34
C SER A 69 1.60 18.17 -11.46
N TYR A 70 1.22 16.95 -11.78
CA TYR A 70 -0.19 16.58 -11.91
C TYR A 70 -0.90 16.71 -10.55
N GLY A 71 -2.05 17.36 -10.55
CA GLY A 71 -2.82 17.65 -9.34
C GLY A 71 -2.38 18.90 -8.57
N SER A 72 -1.26 19.55 -8.95
CA SER A 72 -0.79 20.79 -8.29
C SER A 72 -1.77 21.97 -8.37
N SER A 73 -2.69 21.94 -9.32
CA SER A 73 -3.78 22.92 -9.48
C SER A 73 -4.99 22.63 -8.57
N GLY A 74 -4.99 21.56 -7.77
CA GLY A 74 -6.11 21.14 -6.95
C GLY A 74 -7.10 20.19 -7.67
N ASN A 75 -6.70 19.63 -8.81
CA ASN A 75 -7.55 18.75 -9.63
C ASN A 75 -6.85 17.39 -9.86
N PHE A 76 -6.64 16.64 -8.82
CA PHE A 76 -6.12 15.28 -8.93
C PHE A 76 -7.26 14.29 -9.18
N LEU A 77 -7.34 13.70 -10.38
CA LEU A 77 -8.38 12.73 -10.79
C LEU A 77 -9.80 13.13 -10.34
N PRO A 78 -10.31 14.33 -10.73
CA PRO A 78 -11.56 14.87 -10.19
C PRO A 78 -12.79 14.01 -10.50
N GLY A 79 -12.72 13.16 -11.50
CA GLY A 79 -13.79 12.21 -11.82
C GLY A 79 -13.72 10.87 -11.10
N ALA A 80 -12.71 10.66 -10.24
CA ALA A 80 -12.59 9.44 -9.44
C ALA A 80 -13.27 9.60 -8.08
N TRP A 81 -13.86 8.52 -7.59
CA TRP A 81 -14.33 8.39 -6.21
C TRP A 81 -13.40 7.44 -5.49
N THR A 82 -12.65 7.96 -4.54
CA THR A 82 -11.58 7.21 -3.89
C THR A 82 -12.06 6.48 -2.63
N PHE A 83 -11.26 5.53 -2.16
CA PHE A 83 -11.42 4.94 -0.83
C PHE A 83 -11.55 6.01 0.27
N GLY A 84 -10.72 7.06 0.20
CA GLY A 84 -10.77 8.17 1.14
C GLY A 84 -12.10 8.95 1.05
N ASP A 85 -12.66 9.14 -0.14
CA ASP A 85 -13.95 9.82 -0.31
C ASP A 85 -15.09 8.98 0.30
N VAL A 86 -15.05 7.66 0.14
CA VAL A 86 -16.02 6.75 0.80
C VAL A 86 -15.95 6.91 2.31
N LEU A 87 -14.75 6.84 2.89
CA LEU A 87 -14.60 6.96 4.34
C LEU A 87 -14.97 8.37 4.87
N ASN A 88 -14.63 9.41 4.11
CA ASN A 88 -15.03 10.78 4.48
C ASN A 88 -16.55 10.94 4.50
N SER A 89 -17.28 10.34 3.54
CA SER A 89 -18.74 10.38 3.52
C SER A 89 -19.37 9.65 4.73
N GLU A 90 -18.65 8.68 5.30
CA GLU A 90 -19.05 7.95 6.51
C GLU A 90 -18.53 8.60 7.82
N GLY A 91 -17.97 9.81 7.73
CA GLY A 91 -17.57 10.61 8.89
C GLY A 91 -16.21 10.19 9.50
N TYR A 92 -15.41 9.44 8.78
CA TYR A 92 -14.05 9.10 9.23
C TYR A 92 -13.15 10.33 9.27
N GLU A 93 -12.38 10.46 10.35
CA GLU A 93 -11.26 11.39 10.40
C GLU A 93 -10.02 10.71 9.82
N GLN A 94 -9.40 11.33 8.81
CA GLN A 94 -8.37 10.67 8.01
C GLN A 94 -7.03 11.39 8.09
N THR A 95 -5.96 10.63 8.28
CA THR A 95 -4.58 11.13 8.22
C THR A 95 -3.76 10.25 7.28
N VAL A 96 -2.96 10.89 6.43
CA VAL A 96 -1.87 10.23 5.69
C VAL A 96 -0.54 10.73 6.19
N MET A 97 0.40 9.80 6.42
CA MET A 97 1.74 10.13 6.92
C MET A 97 2.81 9.55 5.98
N ILE A 98 3.79 10.37 5.64
CA ILE A 98 4.84 10.04 4.67
C ILE A 98 6.16 10.56 5.21
N GLY A 99 7.16 9.68 5.38
CA GLY A 99 8.49 10.05 5.89
C GLY A 99 9.33 10.91 4.95
N ALA A 100 8.86 11.14 3.73
CA ALA A 100 9.49 11.96 2.70
C ALA A 100 8.70 13.26 2.44
N ASP A 101 9.22 14.12 1.57
CA ASP A 101 8.47 15.24 1.01
C ASP A 101 7.39 14.70 0.06
N ALA A 102 6.13 14.77 0.47
CA ALA A 102 5.01 14.22 -0.27
C ALA A 102 4.68 14.99 -1.57
N ARG A 103 5.29 16.16 -1.79
CA ARG A 103 5.22 16.89 -3.07
C ARG A 103 6.07 16.20 -4.14
N PHE A 104 7.08 15.44 -3.75
CA PHE A 104 7.84 14.64 -4.69
C PHE A 104 6.94 13.61 -5.37
N GLY A 105 6.98 13.56 -6.69
CA GLY A 105 6.10 12.70 -7.49
C GLY A 105 4.61 13.09 -7.46
N GLY A 106 4.22 14.16 -6.74
CA GLY A 106 2.83 14.62 -6.62
C GLY A 106 1.97 13.79 -5.67
N LEU A 107 2.58 12.98 -4.79
CA LEU A 107 1.86 12.04 -3.93
C LEU A 107 0.85 12.74 -2.99
N SER A 108 1.20 13.92 -2.43
CA SER A 108 0.29 14.64 -1.54
C SER A 108 -1.01 15.06 -2.24
N TYR A 109 -0.97 15.31 -3.55
CA TYR A 109 -2.15 15.80 -4.26
C TYR A 109 -3.30 14.80 -4.30
N LEU A 110 -3.01 13.50 -4.32
CA LEU A 110 -4.03 12.45 -4.18
C LEU A 110 -4.84 12.66 -2.88
N PHE A 111 -4.16 12.86 -1.78
CA PHE A 111 -4.77 12.98 -0.46
C PHE A 111 -5.32 14.39 -0.15
N GLU A 112 -4.72 15.42 -0.75
CA GLU A 112 -5.20 16.81 -0.61
C GLU A 112 -6.50 17.04 -1.38
N ASN A 113 -6.73 16.29 -2.48
CA ASN A 113 -7.91 16.49 -3.35
C ASN A 113 -9.03 15.49 -3.05
N HIS A 114 -8.75 14.41 -2.34
CA HIS A 114 -9.72 13.36 -2.02
C HIS A 114 -9.72 13.03 -0.53
N GLY A 115 -10.90 12.67 -0.02
CA GLY A 115 -11.05 12.08 1.31
C GLY A 115 -10.79 13.03 2.49
N ASN A 116 -10.49 14.30 2.26
CA ASN A 116 -10.24 15.29 3.33
C ASN A 116 -9.14 14.84 4.33
N TYR A 117 -8.03 14.33 3.82
CA TYR A 117 -6.93 13.85 4.66
C TYR A 117 -6.13 15.01 5.29
N LYS A 118 -5.75 14.83 6.54
CA LYS A 118 -4.62 15.56 7.13
C LYS A 118 -3.33 14.95 6.57
N VAL A 119 -2.54 15.71 5.81
CA VAL A 119 -1.26 15.27 5.27
C VAL A 119 -0.15 15.59 6.26
N MET A 120 0.54 14.58 6.76
CA MET A 120 1.68 14.68 7.68
C MET A 120 2.94 14.13 7.01
N ASP A 121 3.59 14.96 6.21
CA ASP A 121 4.82 14.64 5.52
C ASP A 121 6.09 15.14 6.26
N TYR A 122 7.25 15.01 5.65
CA TYR A 122 8.50 15.53 6.19
C TYR A 122 8.43 17.04 6.47
N ASN A 123 7.86 17.83 5.55
CA ASN A 123 7.74 19.28 5.71
C ASN A 123 6.78 19.63 6.85
N TYR A 124 5.69 18.86 7.00
CA TYR A 124 4.79 18.98 8.16
C TYR A 124 5.56 18.72 9.47
N ALA A 125 6.36 17.67 9.53
CA ALA A 125 7.12 17.30 10.74
C ALA A 125 8.12 18.40 11.15
N ILE A 126 8.82 19.00 10.20
CA ILE A 126 9.72 20.15 10.46
C ILE A 126 8.92 21.37 10.91
N LYS A 127 7.87 21.74 10.19
CA LYS A 127 7.05 22.94 10.47
C LYS A 127 6.40 22.90 11.84
N ASN A 128 5.96 21.71 12.28
CA ASN A 128 5.26 21.54 13.55
C ASN A 128 6.18 21.12 14.71
N GLY A 129 7.51 21.15 14.51
CA GLY A 129 8.49 20.90 15.57
C GLY A 129 8.59 19.43 16.03
N LEU A 130 8.07 18.49 15.25
CA LEU A 130 8.24 17.05 15.50
C LEU A 130 9.69 16.62 15.22
N LEU A 131 10.38 17.38 14.36
CA LEU A 131 11.78 17.20 14.00
C LEU A 131 12.53 18.54 14.10
N PRO A 132 13.83 18.52 14.45
CA PRO A 132 14.67 19.71 14.36
C PRO A 132 14.70 20.28 12.93
N LYS A 133 14.80 21.62 12.78
CA LYS A 133 14.77 22.31 11.48
C LYS A 133 15.73 21.76 10.42
N ASN A 134 16.89 21.26 10.83
CA ASN A 134 17.93 20.73 9.94
C ASN A 134 17.97 19.20 9.91
N TYR A 135 16.94 18.54 10.46
CA TYR A 135 16.89 17.09 10.44
C TYR A 135 16.60 16.60 9.04
N LYS A 136 17.43 15.71 8.52
CA LYS A 136 17.17 14.96 7.29
C LYS A 136 17.92 13.65 7.30
N GLN A 137 17.19 12.57 7.13
CA GLN A 137 17.73 11.24 6.91
C GLN A 137 17.07 10.64 5.68
N PHE A 138 17.89 10.12 4.77
CA PHE A 138 17.45 9.46 3.54
C PHE A 138 16.50 10.36 2.71
N TRP A 139 15.23 10.00 2.59
CA TRP A 139 14.22 10.79 1.86
C TRP A 139 13.58 11.91 2.69
N GLY A 140 13.77 11.90 4.00
CA GLY A 140 13.24 12.90 4.92
C GLY A 140 13.50 12.48 6.36
N TYR A 141 12.75 11.51 6.88
CA TYR A 141 13.01 10.86 8.16
C TYR A 141 12.71 9.35 8.06
N GLU A 142 13.40 8.58 8.87
CA GLU A 142 13.39 7.13 8.91
C GLU A 142 12.07 6.52 9.42
N ASP A 143 11.79 5.27 9.05
CA ASP A 143 10.54 4.57 9.36
C ASP A 143 10.33 4.36 10.87
N ASP A 144 11.36 4.26 11.70
CA ASP A 144 11.20 4.18 13.16
C ASP A 144 10.55 5.44 13.75
N LYS A 145 10.88 6.62 13.23
CA LYS A 145 10.20 7.87 13.57
C LYS A 145 8.80 7.95 12.99
N LEU A 146 8.63 7.49 11.74
CA LEU A 146 7.31 7.41 11.12
C LEU A 146 6.35 6.64 12.03
N TYR A 147 6.75 5.46 12.51
CA TYR A 147 5.92 4.66 13.41
C TYR A 147 5.68 5.33 14.76
N GLN A 148 6.66 6.06 15.29
CA GLN A 148 6.45 6.82 16.54
C GLN A 148 5.41 7.92 16.35
N PHE A 149 5.53 8.73 15.30
CA PHE A 149 4.55 9.79 15.00
C PHE A 149 3.17 9.19 14.67
N ALA A 150 3.14 8.04 13.98
CA ALA A 150 1.89 7.33 13.70
C ALA A 150 1.18 6.89 14.99
N LYS A 151 1.91 6.39 15.99
CA LYS A 151 1.34 6.03 17.30
C LYS A 151 0.71 7.23 17.99
N ASP A 152 1.40 8.37 17.97
CA ASP A 152 0.90 9.61 18.57
C ASP A 152 -0.35 10.11 17.86
N GLU A 153 -0.36 10.10 16.53
CA GLU A 153 -1.51 10.54 15.72
C GLU A 153 -2.70 9.57 15.86
N ILE A 154 -2.49 8.26 15.81
CA ILE A 154 -3.54 7.27 16.03
C ILE A 154 -4.15 7.43 17.44
N THR A 155 -3.31 7.67 18.45
CA THR A 155 -3.79 7.93 19.81
C THR A 155 -4.64 9.21 19.86
N ARG A 156 -4.25 10.26 19.14
CA ARG A 156 -5.03 11.49 18.99
C ARG A 156 -6.38 11.21 18.31
N LEU A 157 -6.34 10.51 17.17
CA LEU A 157 -7.54 10.13 16.41
C LEU A 157 -8.51 9.32 17.26
N TYR A 158 -8.04 8.31 17.96
CA TYR A 158 -8.87 7.49 18.84
C TYR A 158 -9.58 8.33 19.92
N LYS A 159 -8.88 9.31 20.52
CA LYS A 159 -9.45 10.21 21.54
C LYS A 159 -10.57 11.11 21.03
N THR A 160 -10.71 11.28 19.70
CA THR A 160 -11.84 12.05 19.15
C THR A 160 -13.18 11.33 19.26
N GLY A 161 -13.17 10.03 19.48
CA GLY A 161 -14.37 9.18 19.50
C GLY A 161 -15.01 8.98 18.12
N LYS A 162 -14.40 9.48 17.05
CA LYS A 162 -14.86 9.28 15.68
C LYS A 162 -14.19 8.05 15.06
N PRO A 163 -14.82 7.42 14.06
CA PRO A 163 -14.12 6.46 13.23
C PRO A 163 -12.94 7.15 12.54
N PHE A 164 -11.82 6.45 12.37
CA PHE A 164 -10.64 7.05 11.79
C PHE A 164 -9.94 6.11 10.81
N ASN A 165 -9.22 6.72 9.88
CA ASN A 165 -8.32 6.04 8.96
C ASN A 165 -6.92 6.62 9.08
N MET A 166 -5.93 5.76 9.25
CA MET A 166 -4.53 6.10 9.24
C MET A 166 -3.84 5.39 8.08
N THR A 167 -3.41 6.14 7.09
CA THR A 167 -2.63 5.65 5.94
C THR A 167 -1.20 6.14 6.06
N PHE A 168 -0.21 5.31 5.79
CA PHE A 168 1.18 5.78 5.71
C PHE A 168 2.03 4.94 4.77
N GLU A 169 3.06 5.59 4.24
CA GLU A 169 4.06 4.99 3.35
C GLU A 169 5.41 4.96 4.06
N THR A 170 6.01 3.77 4.12
CA THR A 170 7.37 3.57 4.63
C THR A 170 8.38 3.80 3.52
N ALA A 171 9.53 4.41 3.83
CA ALA A 171 10.53 4.80 2.85
C ALA A 171 11.88 4.08 2.97
N ASP A 172 12.20 3.46 4.11
CA ASP A 172 13.54 2.90 4.38
C ASP A 172 13.90 1.75 3.41
N THR A 173 12.92 1.09 2.82
CA THR A 173 13.13 0.05 1.79
C THR A 173 13.21 0.58 0.36
N HIS A 174 13.09 1.90 0.14
CA HIS A 174 13.37 2.48 -1.15
C HIS A 174 14.85 2.28 -1.52
N THR A 175 15.13 2.00 -2.79
CA THR A 175 16.53 1.74 -3.24
C THR A 175 17.43 2.95 -2.95
N PRO A 176 18.65 2.77 -2.46
CA PRO A 176 19.40 1.53 -2.15
C PRO A 176 19.14 0.93 -0.77
N GLY A 177 18.15 1.40 -0.04
CA GLY A 177 17.80 0.99 1.31
C GLY A 177 18.51 1.79 2.40
N TYR A 178 17.76 2.24 3.41
CA TYR A 178 18.28 2.89 4.59
C TYR A 178 18.31 1.93 5.78
N VAL A 179 19.38 1.97 6.55
CA VAL A 179 19.51 1.23 7.81
C VAL A 179 20.06 2.16 8.87
N SER A 180 19.33 2.33 9.95
CA SER A 180 19.82 3.09 11.08
C SER A 180 21.19 2.58 11.56
N PRO A 181 22.17 3.48 11.81
CA PRO A 181 23.48 3.10 12.33
C PRO A 181 23.46 2.36 13.68
N LYS A 182 22.32 2.44 14.38
CA LYS A 182 22.12 1.79 15.70
C LYS A 182 21.93 0.28 15.62
N ILE A 183 21.82 -0.29 14.41
CA ILE A 183 21.43 -1.68 14.24
C ILE A 183 22.64 -2.57 13.98
N LYS A 184 22.75 -3.64 14.76
CA LYS A 184 23.70 -4.72 14.49
C LYS A 184 23.25 -5.51 13.26
N ASN A 185 24.11 -5.54 12.24
CA ASN A 185 23.81 -6.13 10.96
C ASN A 185 23.92 -7.66 10.93
N LYS A 186 22.86 -8.31 10.42
CA LYS A 186 22.81 -9.76 10.18
C LYS A 186 23.25 -10.16 8.76
N PHE A 187 23.15 -9.23 7.81
CA PHE A 187 23.42 -9.46 6.38
C PHE A 187 24.56 -8.56 5.88
N ASN A 188 25.26 -8.98 4.83
CA ASN A 188 26.32 -8.17 4.20
C ASN A 188 25.73 -7.16 3.21
N ASN A 189 24.66 -7.53 2.50
CA ASN A 189 24.01 -6.67 1.50
C ASN A 189 23.20 -5.57 2.17
N GLN A 190 23.40 -4.30 1.75
CA GLN A 190 22.73 -3.12 2.30
C GLN A 190 21.21 -3.20 2.15
N TYR A 191 20.73 -3.62 0.99
CA TYR A 191 19.28 -3.69 0.73
C TYR A 191 18.62 -4.79 1.56
N ALA A 192 19.26 -5.96 1.68
CA ALA A 192 18.78 -7.02 2.58
C ALA A 192 18.70 -6.55 4.05
N LYS A 193 19.68 -5.74 4.49
CA LYS A 193 19.67 -5.14 5.82
C LYS A 193 18.46 -4.23 6.02
N ALA A 194 18.19 -3.35 5.05
CA ALA A 194 17.08 -2.41 5.08
C ALA A 194 15.74 -3.16 5.16
N ILE A 195 15.53 -4.17 4.33
CA ILE A 195 14.34 -5.00 4.33
C ILE A 195 14.16 -5.71 5.69
N TYR A 196 15.22 -6.35 6.19
CA TYR A 196 15.16 -7.07 7.46
C TYR A 196 14.90 -6.13 8.63
N TYR A 197 15.42 -4.92 8.60
CA TYR A 197 15.15 -3.91 9.62
C TYR A 197 13.71 -3.39 9.52
N SER A 198 13.30 -2.91 8.36
CA SER A 198 11.97 -2.34 8.15
C SER A 198 10.86 -3.32 8.54
N GLN A 199 10.98 -4.61 8.18
CA GLN A 199 9.99 -5.61 8.61
C GLN A 199 9.93 -5.82 10.13
N ASN A 200 11.04 -5.63 10.85
CA ASN A 200 11.02 -5.67 12.31
C ASN A 200 10.28 -4.48 12.91
N GLU A 201 10.48 -3.27 12.36
CA GLU A 201 9.81 -2.07 12.84
C GLU A 201 8.31 -2.13 12.51
N THR A 202 7.94 -2.58 11.31
CA THR A 202 6.54 -2.85 10.96
C THR A 202 5.89 -3.84 11.93
N TYR A 203 6.58 -4.95 12.21
CA TYR A 203 6.08 -5.94 13.17
C TYR A 203 5.85 -5.36 14.57
N LYS A 204 6.80 -4.59 15.10
CA LYS A 204 6.67 -3.92 16.41
C LYS A 204 5.48 -2.95 16.43
N PHE A 205 5.25 -2.25 15.33
CA PHE A 205 4.13 -1.33 15.21
C PHE A 205 2.79 -2.10 15.22
N ILE A 206 2.68 -3.20 14.48
CA ILE A 206 1.47 -4.04 14.49
C ILE A 206 1.23 -4.65 15.87
N GLU A 207 2.27 -5.15 16.55
CA GLU A 207 2.11 -5.66 17.92
C GLU A 207 1.69 -4.56 18.91
N TRP A 208 2.11 -3.32 18.69
CA TRP A 208 1.59 -2.19 19.47
C TRP A 208 0.11 -1.93 19.19
N ILE A 209 -0.33 -1.95 17.93
CA ILE A 209 -1.75 -1.78 17.56
C ILE A 209 -2.61 -2.87 18.23
N LYS A 210 -2.16 -4.12 18.22
CA LYS A 210 -2.87 -5.24 18.84
C LYS A 210 -3.13 -5.08 20.34
N GLN A 211 -2.36 -4.24 21.01
CA GLN A 211 -2.51 -3.95 22.45
C GLN A 211 -3.44 -2.76 22.71
N GLN A 212 -3.94 -2.08 21.68
CA GLN A 212 -4.75 -0.90 21.85
C GLN A 212 -6.24 -1.25 22.00
N PRO A 213 -7.02 -0.44 22.73
CA PRO A 213 -8.45 -0.71 22.96
C PRO A 213 -9.30 -0.66 21.70
N PHE A 214 -8.81 -0.03 20.63
CA PHE A 214 -9.50 0.07 19.35
C PHE A 214 -9.21 -1.12 18.41
N TYR A 215 -8.30 -2.03 18.77
CA TYR A 215 -7.84 -3.09 17.85
C TYR A 215 -8.98 -3.97 17.34
N GLU A 216 -9.91 -4.37 18.20
CA GLU A 216 -11.02 -5.25 17.82
C GLU A 216 -11.90 -4.67 16.69
N ASN A 217 -11.94 -3.34 16.56
CA ASN A 217 -12.67 -2.63 15.52
C ASN A 217 -11.77 -2.04 14.43
N THR A 218 -10.55 -2.56 14.27
CA THR A 218 -9.59 -2.00 13.33
C THR A 218 -9.13 -3.04 12.32
N THR A 219 -9.51 -2.87 11.07
CA THR A 219 -8.93 -3.64 9.97
C THR A 219 -7.57 -3.07 9.61
N ILE A 220 -6.54 -3.92 9.51
CA ILE A 220 -5.18 -3.53 9.16
C ILE A 220 -4.83 -4.11 7.80
N VAL A 221 -4.35 -3.27 6.90
CA VAL A 221 -3.86 -3.68 5.57
C VAL A 221 -2.38 -3.35 5.45
N ILE A 222 -1.57 -4.33 5.08
CA ILE A 222 -0.15 -4.17 4.77
C ILE A 222 0.06 -4.66 3.36
N ILE A 223 0.49 -3.76 2.48
CA ILE A 223 0.74 -4.10 1.08
C ILE A 223 1.99 -3.38 0.58
N GLY A 224 2.79 -4.07 -0.25
CA GLY A 224 3.84 -3.42 -1.01
C GLY A 224 3.21 -2.51 -2.07
N ASP A 225 3.77 -1.33 -2.25
CA ASP A 225 3.27 -0.37 -3.24
C ASP A 225 3.58 -0.84 -4.68
N HIS A 226 4.84 -1.12 -5.00
CA HIS A 226 5.27 -1.66 -6.29
C HIS A 226 6.48 -2.59 -6.14
N LEU A 227 6.90 -3.24 -7.23
CA LEU A 227 8.10 -4.05 -7.24
C LEU A 227 9.33 -3.16 -7.08
N SER A 228 10.25 -3.58 -6.20
CA SER A 228 11.47 -2.82 -5.94
C SER A 228 12.25 -2.50 -7.23
N MET A 229 12.73 -1.27 -7.33
CA MET A 229 13.59 -0.80 -8.42
C MET A 229 15.08 -1.15 -8.19
N CYS A 230 15.43 -1.86 -7.12
CA CYS A 230 16.79 -2.29 -6.84
C CYS A 230 17.18 -3.48 -7.73
N SER A 231 17.39 -3.22 -9.03
CA SER A 231 17.67 -4.26 -10.04
C SER A 231 18.86 -5.13 -9.69
N ASP A 232 19.93 -4.54 -9.18
CA ASP A 232 21.16 -5.26 -8.83
C ASP A 232 20.94 -6.29 -7.73
N PHE A 233 20.04 -6.03 -6.80
CA PHE A 233 19.68 -6.98 -5.75
C PHE A 233 19.01 -8.24 -6.30
N PHE A 234 18.32 -8.15 -7.43
CA PHE A 234 17.58 -9.26 -8.04
C PHE A 234 18.28 -9.88 -9.25
N LYS A 235 19.40 -9.31 -9.74
CA LYS A 235 20.05 -9.66 -11.00
C LYS A 235 20.35 -11.15 -11.18
N ASN A 236 20.71 -11.85 -10.11
CA ASN A 236 21.09 -13.28 -10.15
C ASN A 236 20.06 -14.16 -9.41
N LYS A 237 18.82 -13.68 -9.23
CA LYS A 237 17.79 -14.42 -8.54
C LYS A 237 16.70 -14.87 -9.52
N ASN A 238 16.39 -16.14 -9.50
CA ASN A 238 15.34 -16.73 -10.32
C ASN A 238 14.03 -16.81 -9.52
N GLY A 239 12.92 -16.50 -10.15
CA GLY A 239 11.60 -16.60 -9.58
C GLY A 239 10.68 -15.43 -9.95
N ASN A 240 9.42 -15.54 -9.60
CA ASN A 240 8.46 -14.47 -9.83
C ASN A 240 8.56 -13.43 -8.71
N ARG A 241 8.66 -12.18 -9.09
CA ARG A 241 8.62 -11.06 -8.16
C ARG A 241 7.16 -10.70 -7.89
N THR A 242 6.79 -10.71 -6.63
CA THR A 242 5.45 -10.31 -6.17
C THR A 242 5.55 -9.32 -5.02
N GLN A 243 4.50 -8.56 -4.79
CA GLN A 243 4.38 -7.68 -3.63
C GLN A 243 3.87 -8.47 -2.42
N TYR A 244 4.28 -8.02 -1.23
CA TYR A 244 3.69 -8.48 0.02
C TYR A 244 2.26 -7.97 0.14
N ASN A 245 1.34 -8.79 0.62
CA ASN A 245 -0.02 -8.37 0.94
C ASN A 245 -0.52 -9.12 2.18
N LEU A 246 -1.25 -8.42 3.03
CA LEU A 246 -1.81 -8.97 4.26
C LEU A 246 -2.98 -8.11 4.74
N ILE A 247 -4.07 -8.75 5.08
CA ILE A 247 -5.20 -8.15 5.80
C ILE A 247 -5.31 -8.84 7.16
N LEU A 248 -5.25 -8.05 8.22
CA LEU A 248 -5.47 -8.50 9.61
C LEU A 248 -6.78 -7.94 10.13
N ASN A 249 -7.42 -8.71 10.98
CA ASN A 249 -8.62 -8.31 11.70
C ASN A 249 -9.72 -7.73 10.79
N PRO A 250 -10.13 -8.46 9.73
CA PRO A 250 -11.25 -8.02 8.91
C PRO A 250 -12.54 -8.00 9.72
N SER A 251 -13.56 -7.35 9.19
CA SER A 251 -14.91 -7.35 9.79
C SER A 251 -15.36 -8.80 10.09
N PRO A 252 -15.96 -9.06 11.26
CA PRO A 252 -16.49 -10.38 11.60
C PRO A 252 -17.65 -10.81 10.68
N ASP A 253 -18.28 -9.86 9.99
CA ASP A 253 -19.35 -10.15 9.03
C ASP A 253 -18.84 -10.56 7.64
N LEU A 254 -17.53 -10.45 7.40
CA LEU A 254 -16.92 -10.85 6.14
C LEU A 254 -17.04 -12.37 5.95
N LYS A 255 -17.66 -12.77 4.85
CA LYS A 255 -17.79 -14.18 4.46
C LYS A 255 -17.12 -14.42 3.11
N TYR A 256 -16.27 -15.42 3.05
CA TYR A 256 -15.57 -15.80 1.82
C TYR A 256 -15.20 -17.29 1.84
N SER A 257 -15.00 -17.86 0.67
CA SER A 257 -14.39 -19.19 0.52
C SER A 257 -12.87 -19.08 0.58
N LYS A 258 -12.20 -20.04 1.21
CA LYS A 258 -10.72 -20.09 1.19
C LYS A 258 -10.15 -20.28 -0.22
N ASP A 259 -10.95 -20.78 -1.15
CA ASP A 259 -10.54 -20.99 -2.55
C ASP A 259 -10.24 -19.66 -3.26
N CYS A 260 -10.86 -18.55 -2.82
CA CYS A 260 -10.59 -17.23 -3.40
C CYS A 260 -9.22 -16.63 -3.03
N LEU A 261 -8.48 -17.27 -2.12
CA LEU A 261 -7.20 -16.74 -1.63
C LEU A 261 -6.00 -17.16 -2.50
N LYS A 262 -6.16 -18.13 -3.37
CA LYS A 262 -5.07 -18.71 -4.17
C LYS A 262 -5.42 -18.77 -5.65
N ASN A 263 -4.36 -18.88 -6.48
CA ASN A 263 -4.47 -18.95 -7.93
C ASN A 263 -5.22 -17.76 -8.55
N ARG A 264 -5.14 -16.58 -7.93
CA ARG A 264 -5.78 -15.36 -8.41
C ARG A 264 -4.83 -14.58 -9.30
N ILE A 265 -5.28 -14.17 -10.46
CA ILE A 265 -4.55 -13.20 -11.28
C ILE A 265 -5.13 -11.82 -10.99
N TRP A 266 -4.48 -11.06 -10.15
CA TRP A 266 -4.97 -9.81 -9.61
C TRP A 266 -3.91 -8.70 -9.60
N SER A 267 -4.31 -7.46 -9.33
CA SER A 267 -3.46 -6.28 -9.27
C SER A 267 -3.87 -5.34 -8.13
N ASN A 268 -3.14 -4.25 -7.98
CA ASN A 268 -3.47 -3.23 -6.98
C ASN A 268 -4.83 -2.55 -7.20
N TYR A 269 -5.46 -2.67 -8.38
CA TYR A 269 -6.84 -2.20 -8.60
C TYR A 269 -7.84 -2.93 -7.72
N ASP A 270 -7.62 -4.23 -7.51
CA ASP A 270 -8.51 -5.10 -6.76
C ASP A 270 -8.51 -4.80 -5.25
N MET A 271 -7.47 -4.09 -4.76
CA MET A 271 -7.40 -3.69 -3.35
C MET A 271 -8.50 -2.70 -2.95
N TYR A 272 -8.94 -1.83 -3.85
CA TYR A 272 -9.99 -0.86 -3.53
C TYR A 272 -11.28 -1.54 -3.05
N PRO A 273 -11.96 -2.37 -3.84
CA PRO A 273 -13.14 -3.09 -3.36
C PRO A 273 -12.82 -4.11 -2.26
N THR A 274 -11.67 -4.78 -2.32
CA THR A 274 -11.29 -5.82 -1.34
C THR A 274 -11.11 -5.25 0.06
N VAL A 275 -10.48 -4.08 0.21
CA VAL A 275 -10.29 -3.44 1.52
C VAL A 275 -11.63 -2.96 2.08
N LEU A 276 -12.50 -2.39 1.25
CA LEU A 276 -13.85 -2.01 1.66
C LEU A 276 -14.64 -3.23 2.14
N ALA A 277 -14.59 -4.35 1.40
CA ALA A 277 -15.24 -5.60 1.81
C ALA A 277 -14.65 -6.14 3.12
N ALA A 278 -13.32 -6.08 3.30
CA ALA A 278 -12.66 -6.46 4.54
C ALA A 278 -13.14 -5.62 5.74
N MET A 279 -13.53 -4.37 5.52
CA MET A 279 -14.10 -3.48 6.53
C MET A 279 -15.60 -3.74 6.77
N GLY A 280 -16.24 -4.65 6.03
CA GLY A 280 -17.66 -4.96 6.12
C GLY A 280 -18.56 -4.10 5.24
N VAL A 281 -18.00 -3.30 4.34
CA VAL A 281 -18.78 -2.53 3.37
C VAL A 281 -19.33 -3.48 2.30
N LYS A 282 -20.62 -3.36 2.03
CA LYS A 282 -21.27 -4.11 0.95
C LYS A 282 -21.11 -3.36 -0.36
N ILE A 283 -20.56 -4.04 -1.35
CA ILE A 283 -20.34 -3.48 -2.68
C ILE A 283 -21.30 -4.18 -3.65
N GLU A 284 -22.16 -3.42 -4.30
CA GLU A 284 -23.04 -3.93 -5.33
C GLU A 284 -22.24 -4.36 -6.55
N GLY A 285 -22.42 -5.62 -7.00
CA GLY A 285 -21.71 -6.19 -8.16
C GLY A 285 -20.24 -6.52 -7.92
N ASN A 286 -19.71 -6.41 -6.69
CA ASN A 286 -18.35 -6.78 -6.28
C ASN A 286 -17.21 -6.10 -7.06
N ARG A 287 -17.48 -5.02 -7.79
CA ARG A 287 -16.49 -4.31 -8.61
C ARG A 287 -16.53 -2.80 -8.38
N LEU A 288 -15.36 -2.17 -8.30
CA LEU A 288 -15.16 -0.73 -8.26
C LEU A 288 -14.01 -0.33 -9.18
N GLY A 289 -14.28 0.52 -10.17
CA GLY A 289 -13.31 0.81 -11.22
C GLY A 289 -12.97 -0.45 -12.03
N LEU A 290 -11.70 -0.78 -12.16
CA LEU A 290 -11.21 -2.04 -12.73
C LEU A 290 -10.98 -3.13 -11.67
N GLY A 291 -11.13 -2.79 -10.39
CA GLY A 291 -10.90 -3.71 -9.29
C GLY A 291 -12.11 -4.60 -9.01
N THR A 292 -11.84 -5.85 -8.65
CA THR A 292 -12.80 -6.84 -8.19
C THR A 292 -12.53 -7.14 -6.71
N ASP A 293 -13.57 -7.27 -5.91
CA ASP A 293 -13.46 -7.77 -4.54
C ASP A 293 -12.93 -9.21 -4.57
N LEU A 294 -11.71 -9.40 -4.07
CA LEU A 294 -11.03 -10.69 -4.07
C LEU A 294 -11.67 -11.71 -3.12
N PHE A 295 -12.53 -11.29 -2.21
CA PHE A 295 -13.32 -12.18 -1.37
C PHE A 295 -14.54 -12.76 -2.09
N SER A 296 -14.93 -12.16 -3.21
CA SER A 296 -16.00 -12.65 -4.07
C SER A 296 -15.51 -13.79 -4.97
N ASN A 297 -16.45 -14.52 -5.56
CA ASN A 297 -16.16 -15.52 -6.60
C ASN A 297 -16.09 -14.91 -8.01
N GLU A 298 -16.23 -13.58 -8.11
CA GLU A 298 -16.13 -12.88 -9.37
C GLU A 298 -14.68 -12.89 -9.89
N PRO A 299 -14.47 -13.14 -11.19
CA PRO A 299 -13.14 -13.05 -11.76
C PRO A 299 -12.67 -11.59 -11.80
N THR A 300 -11.37 -11.37 -11.59
CA THR A 300 -10.76 -10.07 -11.88
C THR A 300 -10.77 -9.80 -13.38
N VAL A 301 -10.54 -8.55 -13.78
CA VAL A 301 -10.40 -8.21 -15.21
C VAL A 301 -9.26 -8.98 -15.88
N PHE A 302 -8.22 -9.34 -15.12
CA PHE A 302 -7.09 -10.12 -15.62
C PHE A 302 -7.41 -11.61 -15.76
N GLU A 303 -8.27 -12.14 -14.91
CA GLU A 303 -8.78 -13.52 -15.00
C GLU A 303 -9.78 -13.68 -16.14
N GLU A 304 -10.62 -12.66 -16.36
CA GLU A 304 -11.67 -12.67 -17.39
C GLU A 304 -11.09 -12.51 -18.81
N PHE A 305 -10.16 -11.55 -19.00
CA PHE A 305 -9.66 -11.19 -20.32
C PHE A 305 -8.20 -11.60 -20.60
N GLY A 306 -7.49 -12.08 -19.58
CA GLY A 306 -6.06 -12.41 -19.65
C GLY A 306 -5.15 -11.19 -19.42
N TYR A 307 -4.07 -11.40 -18.65
CA TYR A 307 -3.17 -10.33 -18.22
C TYR A 307 -2.55 -9.54 -19.38
N ASP A 308 -2.02 -10.23 -20.39
CA ASP A 308 -1.33 -9.59 -21.51
C ASP A 308 -2.27 -8.72 -22.36
N TYR A 309 -3.50 -9.21 -22.56
CA TYR A 309 -4.52 -8.44 -23.28
C TYR A 309 -4.88 -7.17 -22.51
N VAL A 310 -5.25 -7.29 -21.24
CA VAL A 310 -5.62 -6.14 -20.40
C VAL A 310 -4.47 -5.14 -20.30
N ASN A 311 -3.24 -5.61 -20.08
CA ASN A 311 -2.07 -4.74 -19.98
C ASN A 311 -1.80 -3.97 -21.28
N LYS A 312 -2.00 -4.60 -22.44
CA LYS A 312 -1.93 -3.95 -23.74
C LYS A 312 -3.04 -2.91 -23.93
N GLU A 313 -4.25 -3.19 -23.50
CA GLU A 313 -5.38 -2.24 -23.55
C GLU A 313 -5.13 -1.05 -22.62
N LEU A 314 -4.62 -1.29 -21.40
CA LEU A 314 -4.25 -0.23 -20.46
C LEU A 314 -3.19 0.73 -21.00
N ALA A 315 -2.30 0.27 -21.89
CA ALA A 315 -1.30 1.12 -22.53
C ALA A 315 -1.88 2.10 -23.56
N LYS A 316 -3.08 1.83 -24.08
CA LYS A 316 -3.73 2.68 -25.09
C LYS A 316 -4.29 3.96 -24.47
N LYS A 317 -4.41 5.01 -25.30
CA LYS A 317 -5.14 6.23 -24.95
C LYS A 317 -6.63 5.92 -24.76
N SER A 318 -7.23 6.41 -23.68
CA SER A 318 -8.66 6.30 -23.41
C SER A 318 -9.31 7.68 -23.38
N GLU A 319 -10.24 7.92 -24.30
CA GLU A 319 -11.01 9.16 -24.30
C GLU A 319 -11.95 9.27 -23.10
N PHE A 320 -12.52 8.14 -22.67
CA PHE A 320 -13.33 8.08 -21.46
C PHE A 320 -12.52 8.53 -20.24
N TYR A 321 -11.34 7.95 -20.06
CA TYR A 321 -10.46 8.31 -18.94
C TYR A 321 -10.10 9.79 -18.96
N ASN A 322 -9.72 10.30 -20.13
CA ASN A 322 -9.34 11.71 -20.26
C ASN A 322 -10.51 12.68 -20.00
N LYS A 323 -11.72 12.33 -20.45
CA LYS A 323 -12.91 13.21 -20.34
C LYS A 323 -13.68 13.05 -19.03
N ARG A 324 -13.53 11.92 -18.32
CA ARG A 324 -14.36 11.60 -17.15
C ARG A 324 -13.57 11.45 -15.87
N ILE A 325 -12.28 11.11 -15.96
CA ILE A 325 -11.44 10.90 -14.78
C ILE A 325 -10.47 12.07 -14.58
N LEU A 326 -9.86 12.57 -15.67
CA LEU A 326 -8.86 13.64 -15.59
C LEU A 326 -9.45 15.05 -15.61
N SER A 327 -10.70 15.23 -15.98
CA SER A 327 -11.33 16.56 -16.13
C SER A 327 -12.60 16.73 -15.31
#